data_f3a37d684d45121acf8cda9e79af0f23
#
_entry.id   f3a37d684d45121acf8cda9e79af0f23
#
_cell.length_a   1.000
_cell.length_b   1.000
_cell.length_c   1.000
_cell.angle_alpha   90.00
_cell.angle_beta   90.00
_cell.angle_gamma   90.00
#
_symmetry.space_group_name_H-M   'P 1'
#
loop_
_entity.id
_entity.type
_entity.pdbx_description
1 polymer ?
#
loop_
_entity_poly.entity_id
_entity_poly.type
_entity_poly.pdbx_seq_one_letter_code
_entity_poly.pdbx_strand_id
1 'polypeptide(L)'
;MTSSKNPTNDNNYFDAVLVGAGIMSSTLALLISEVLPDIKFLIIEKLNAPGSESTGAFNNAGTGHAANCELNYTPLDEKGNLKIDKALSINRSFETSMSLWASLYEAGKIDIKKFLKFIPHISFVSGQDNISFLKKRFQKMTENPEFIDMEFSTSFDEISSWAPLITKDRNPSTQIAATRIGRGTDINFEALTKEYLSLVSLNKNVEIRYKTELVDLKKIDKKQWELEISSEGRKTSIRTGYVFLGAGGKTINYLQKSKIPEAKSYGGFPVSGKWLICEKKDLTEKHNSKVYGKADIGSPPMSVPHLDTRWIDNKKLLLYGPFAGFTTKFLKQSSYFDLFSSIKKNNIFSMLDVGFKNNDLINYLISQSLKNHNSRVENLKNMMPSANPSDWYLKNAGQRVQIIKKTEGGGSLKFGTEIVNSSDGSL
;
A
#
# COMPACT_ATOMS: atom_id res chain seq x y z
N MET A 1 -50.12 -18.81 -19.01
CA MET A 1 -49.16 -19.87 -18.70
C MET A 1 -47.77 -19.26 -18.78
N THR A 2 -47.26 -18.70 -17.70
CA THR A 2 -45.91 -18.14 -17.62
C THR A 2 -45.01 -19.24 -17.17
N SER A 3 -44.17 -19.69 -18.10
CA SER A 3 -43.10 -20.70 -17.82
C SER A 3 -42.08 -20.09 -16.86
N SER A 4 -42.14 -20.49 -15.60
CA SER A 4 -41.06 -20.30 -14.65
C SER A 4 -39.87 -21.15 -15.09
N LYS A 5 -38.85 -20.52 -15.71
CA LYS A 5 -37.55 -21.16 -15.88
C LYS A 5 -37.01 -21.48 -14.48
N ASN A 6 -36.96 -22.78 -14.14
CA ASN A 6 -36.22 -23.26 -13.00
C ASN A 6 -34.78 -22.69 -13.04
N PRO A 7 -34.22 -22.25 -11.91
CA PRO A 7 -32.80 -21.90 -11.86
C PRO A 7 -32.02 -23.20 -12.18
N THR A 8 -31.35 -23.19 -13.31
CA THR A 8 -30.36 -24.22 -13.64
C THR A 8 -29.34 -24.23 -12.50
N ASN A 9 -29.18 -25.39 -11.88
CA ASN A 9 -28.19 -25.69 -10.86
C ASN A 9 -26.80 -25.70 -11.56
N ASP A 10 -26.35 -24.49 -11.98
CA ASP A 10 -25.10 -24.31 -12.70
C ASP A 10 -23.99 -24.24 -11.64
N ASN A 11 -23.30 -25.33 -11.40
CA ASN A 11 -22.16 -25.44 -10.48
C ASN A 11 -21.05 -24.39 -10.78
N ASN A 12 -21.13 -23.70 -11.92
CA ASN A 12 -20.20 -22.69 -12.38
C ASN A 12 -20.71 -21.24 -12.25
N TYR A 13 -21.82 -21.02 -11.54
CA TYR A 13 -22.34 -19.68 -11.27
C TYR A 13 -22.03 -19.22 -9.85
N PHE A 14 -21.58 -17.97 -9.73
CA PHE A 14 -21.37 -17.24 -8.48
C PHE A 14 -22.06 -15.90 -8.55
N ASP A 15 -22.61 -15.39 -7.45
CA ASP A 15 -23.17 -14.05 -7.39
C ASP A 15 -22.07 -13.00 -7.56
N ALA A 16 -20.90 -13.25 -6.98
CA ALA A 16 -19.72 -12.40 -7.13
C ALA A 16 -18.43 -13.22 -7.32
N VAL A 17 -17.47 -12.66 -8.05
CA VAL A 17 -16.09 -13.17 -8.15
C VAL A 17 -15.10 -12.05 -7.82
N LEU A 18 -14.24 -12.31 -6.84
CA LEU A 18 -13.17 -11.43 -6.42
C LEU A 18 -11.84 -11.95 -6.96
N VAL A 19 -11.17 -11.14 -7.76
CA VAL A 19 -9.91 -11.50 -8.43
C VAL A 19 -8.72 -10.97 -7.65
N GLY A 20 -7.91 -11.89 -7.13
CA GLY A 20 -6.79 -11.62 -6.22
C GLY A 20 -7.19 -11.77 -4.75
N ALA A 21 -6.32 -12.37 -3.94
CA ALA A 21 -6.51 -12.57 -2.51
C ALA A 21 -5.59 -11.65 -1.67
N GLY A 22 -5.45 -10.39 -2.09
CA GLY A 22 -4.77 -9.35 -1.33
C GLY A 22 -5.70 -8.66 -0.33
N ILE A 23 -5.18 -7.70 0.42
CA ILE A 23 -5.91 -7.01 1.50
C ILE A 23 -7.23 -6.38 1.02
N MET A 24 -7.29 -5.81 -0.19
CA MET A 24 -8.51 -5.19 -0.70
C MET A 24 -9.63 -6.21 -0.92
N SER A 25 -9.33 -7.32 -1.59
CA SER A 25 -10.31 -8.38 -1.83
C SER A 25 -10.71 -9.09 -0.55
N SER A 26 -9.77 -9.35 0.36
CA SER A 26 -10.08 -10.01 1.65
C SER A 26 -10.93 -9.14 2.55
N THR A 27 -10.71 -7.81 2.56
CA THR A 27 -11.57 -6.86 3.29
C THR A 27 -12.98 -6.85 2.70
N LEU A 28 -13.10 -6.77 1.36
CA LEU A 28 -14.40 -6.82 0.70
C LEU A 28 -15.12 -8.15 0.95
N ALA A 29 -14.41 -9.27 0.86
CA ALA A 29 -14.95 -10.60 1.14
C ALA A 29 -15.48 -10.71 2.57
N LEU A 30 -14.74 -10.19 3.55
CA LEU A 30 -15.19 -10.12 4.93
C LEU A 30 -16.49 -9.32 5.05
N LEU A 31 -16.52 -8.11 4.49
CA LEU A 31 -17.70 -7.24 4.56
C LEU A 31 -18.93 -7.88 3.88
N ILE A 32 -18.73 -8.53 2.72
CA ILE A 32 -19.82 -9.29 2.06
C ILE A 32 -20.32 -10.41 2.97
N SER A 33 -19.42 -11.20 3.57
CA SER A 33 -19.80 -12.32 4.43
C SER A 33 -20.54 -11.87 5.69
N GLU A 34 -20.22 -10.69 6.24
CA GLU A 34 -20.88 -10.15 7.42
C GLU A 34 -22.25 -9.53 7.11
N VAL A 35 -22.38 -8.86 5.96
CA VAL A 35 -23.60 -8.09 5.63
C VAL A 35 -24.58 -8.89 4.76
N LEU A 36 -24.06 -9.79 3.93
CA LEU A 36 -24.80 -10.58 2.95
C LEU A 36 -24.37 -12.06 3.02
N PRO A 37 -24.63 -12.77 4.14
CA PRO A 37 -24.08 -14.11 4.39
C PRO A 37 -24.56 -15.19 3.41
N ASP A 38 -25.66 -14.97 2.71
CA ASP A 38 -26.25 -15.93 1.77
C ASP A 38 -25.70 -15.80 0.35
N ILE A 39 -24.92 -14.75 0.05
CA ILE A 39 -24.30 -14.53 -1.26
C ILE A 39 -23.24 -15.61 -1.53
N LYS A 40 -23.38 -16.30 -2.65
CA LYS A 40 -22.40 -17.27 -3.13
C LYS A 40 -21.29 -16.55 -3.90
N PHE A 41 -20.07 -16.51 -3.36
CA PHE A 41 -18.97 -15.88 -4.06
C PHE A 41 -17.67 -16.68 -4.09
N LEU A 42 -16.86 -16.39 -5.09
CA LEU A 42 -15.57 -17.03 -5.34
C LEU A 42 -14.44 -16.00 -5.23
N ILE A 43 -13.39 -16.36 -4.52
CA ILE A 43 -12.11 -15.64 -4.56
C ILE A 43 -11.12 -16.47 -5.36
N ILE A 44 -10.49 -15.89 -6.37
CA ILE A 44 -9.41 -16.54 -7.12
C ILE A 44 -8.08 -15.84 -6.88
N GLU A 45 -7.04 -16.63 -6.63
CA GLU A 45 -5.68 -16.14 -6.44
C GLU A 45 -4.71 -16.94 -7.32
N LYS A 46 -3.91 -16.21 -8.09
CA LYS A 46 -2.92 -16.81 -8.99
C LYS A 46 -1.82 -17.55 -8.24
N LEU A 47 -1.41 -17.03 -7.08
CA LEU A 47 -0.33 -17.60 -6.28
C LEU A 47 -0.87 -18.72 -5.36
N ASN A 48 0.04 -19.40 -4.69
CA ASN A 48 -0.29 -20.50 -3.79
C ASN A 48 -0.74 -20.06 -2.39
N ALA A 49 -0.66 -18.77 -2.08
CA ALA A 49 -1.02 -18.20 -0.78
C ALA A 49 -1.57 -16.77 -0.91
N PRO A 50 -2.44 -16.34 0.00
CA PRO A 50 -3.00 -14.99 -0.01
C PRO A 50 -1.96 -13.96 0.40
N GLY A 51 -2.14 -12.73 -0.05
CA GLY A 51 -1.34 -11.58 0.37
C GLY A 51 0.13 -11.61 -0.08
N SER A 52 0.51 -12.44 -1.04
CA SER A 52 1.92 -12.69 -1.38
C SER A 52 2.59 -11.61 -2.23
N GLU A 53 1.83 -10.71 -2.85
CA GLU A 53 2.35 -9.58 -3.65
C GLU A 53 2.41 -8.29 -2.80
N SER A 54 1.81 -7.18 -3.22
CA SER A 54 1.92 -5.88 -2.53
C SER A 54 1.51 -5.92 -1.05
N THR A 55 0.62 -6.83 -0.66
CA THR A 55 0.17 -7.08 0.71
C THR A 55 1.22 -7.79 1.57
N GLY A 56 2.15 -8.53 0.97
CA GLY A 56 3.16 -9.32 1.68
C GLY A 56 3.97 -8.50 2.68
N ALA A 57 4.32 -9.10 3.80
CA ALA A 57 4.89 -8.42 4.97
C ALA A 57 6.16 -7.60 4.67
N PHE A 58 7.00 -8.06 3.73
CA PHE A 58 8.18 -7.33 3.26
C PHE A 58 7.93 -6.44 2.04
N ASN A 59 6.72 -6.44 1.49
CA ASN A 59 6.41 -5.72 0.26
C ASN A 59 5.83 -4.33 0.51
N ASN A 60 5.61 -3.96 1.77
CA ASN A 60 5.12 -2.65 2.22
C ASN A 60 5.75 -2.26 3.55
N ALA A 61 5.56 -1.00 3.96
CA ALA A 61 6.08 -0.46 5.23
C ALA A 61 5.32 -0.97 6.46
N GLY A 62 4.12 -1.51 6.31
CA GLY A 62 3.26 -1.90 7.42
C GLY A 62 2.90 -0.77 8.37
N THR A 63 2.96 0.46 7.93
CA THR A 63 2.59 1.59 8.76
C THR A 63 1.08 1.74 8.77
N GLY A 64 0.48 1.75 9.95
CA GLY A 64 -0.88 2.21 10.13
C GLY A 64 -0.93 3.71 9.96
N HIS A 65 -1.18 4.15 8.72
CA HIS A 65 -1.12 5.56 8.37
C HIS A 65 -2.30 6.34 8.99
N ALA A 66 -2.08 6.86 10.20
CA ALA A 66 -2.97 7.81 10.87
C ALA A 66 -2.49 9.28 10.71
N ALA A 67 -1.67 9.56 9.71
CA ALA A 67 -1.03 10.85 9.44
C ALA A 67 -0.09 11.35 10.54
N ASN A 68 0.36 10.48 11.44
CA ASN A 68 1.15 10.85 12.59
C ASN A 68 2.56 11.35 12.20
N CYS A 69 3.25 10.65 11.30
CA CYS A 69 4.66 10.90 10.97
C CYS A 69 4.93 11.29 9.51
N GLU A 70 4.01 11.07 8.59
CA GLU A 70 4.21 11.35 7.16
C GLU A 70 4.04 12.84 6.85
N LEU A 71 5.15 13.53 6.58
CA LEU A 71 5.17 14.98 6.37
C LEU A 71 4.50 15.42 5.06
N ASN A 72 4.44 14.54 4.06
CA ASN A 72 3.81 14.83 2.76
C ASN A 72 2.27 14.93 2.82
N TYR A 73 1.67 14.59 3.96
CA TYR A 73 0.22 14.77 4.16
C TYR A 73 -0.14 16.20 4.61
N THR A 74 0.86 17.01 4.90
CA THR A 74 0.70 18.38 5.36
C THR A 74 1.54 19.35 4.52
N PRO A 75 1.26 19.49 3.20
CA PRO A 75 2.02 20.39 2.34
C PRO A 75 1.74 21.86 2.68
N LEU A 76 2.69 22.72 2.32
CA LEU A 76 2.47 24.16 2.29
C LEU A 76 1.73 24.55 1.00
N ASP A 77 0.82 25.52 1.09
CA ASP A 77 0.23 26.17 -0.07
C ASP A 77 1.18 27.25 -0.65
N GLU A 78 0.79 27.87 -1.75
CA GLU A 78 1.55 28.93 -2.42
C GLU A 78 1.84 30.16 -1.53
N LYS A 79 1.02 30.35 -0.49
CA LYS A 79 1.19 31.42 0.51
C LYS A 79 2.00 30.99 1.73
N GLY A 80 2.50 29.75 1.76
CA GLY A 80 3.26 29.18 2.87
C GLY A 80 2.39 28.73 4.07
N ASN A 81 1.06 28.61 3.91
CA ASN A 81 0.18 28.06 4.93
C ASN A 81 0.16 26.55 4.87
N LEU A 82 0.12 25.92 6.03
CA LEU A 82 0.08 24.46 6.13
C LEU A 82 -1.35 23.94 5.90
N LYS A 83 -1.50 22.99 4.98
CA LYS A 83 -2.77 22.27 4.70
C LYS A 83 -2.80 20.96 5.44
N ILE A 84 -3.83 20.72 6.24
CA ILE A 84 -3.97 19.50 7.06
C ILE A 84 -5.17 18.62 6.66
N ASP A 85 -6.01 19.05 5.72
CA ASP A 85 -7.23 18.32 5.31
C ASP A 85 -6.93 16.87 4.89
N LYS A 86 -5.83 16.68 4.16
CA LYS A 86 -5.38 15.34 3.76
C LYS A 86 -4.98 14.50 4.97
N ALA A 87 -4.28 15.08 5.95
CA ALA A 87 -3.89 14.39 7.17
C ALA A 87 -5.11 13.95 7.98
N LEU A 88 -6.09 14.83 8.16
CA LEU A 88 -7.36 14.55 8.83
C LEU A 88 -8.15 13.43 8.11
N SER A 89 -8.26 13.51 6.79
CA SER A 89 -8.96 12.47 6.01
C SER A 89 -8.30 11.10 6.16
N ILE A 90 -6.98 11.04 6.13
CA ILE A 90 -6.21 9.80 6.29
C ILE A 90 -6.37 9.25 7.71
N ASN A 91 -6.29 10.11 8.73
CA ASN A 91 -6.51 9.72 10.12
C ASN A 91 -7.88 9.07 10.29
N ARG A 92 -8.97 9.73 9.87
CA ARG A 92 -10.34 9.21 9.97
C ARG A 92 -10.53 7.88 9.24
N SER A 93 -9.89 7.72 8.07
CA SER A 93 -9.93 6.44 7.34
C SER A 93 -9.23 5.33 8.11
N PHE A 94 -8.13 5.64 8.80
CA PHE A 94 -7.42 4.68 9.64
C PHE A 94 -8.23 4.33 10.89
N GLU A 95 -8.82 5.31 11.57
CA GLU A 95 -9.69 5.09 12.74
C GLU A 95 -10.92 4.23 12.39
N THR A 96 -11.48 4.38 11.18
CA THR A 96 -12.54 3.47 10.68
C THR A 96 -12.04 2.03 10.60
N SER A 97 -10.81 1.81 10.13
CA SER A 97 -10.21 0.47 10.08
C SER A 97 -9.96 -0.09 11.49
N MET A 98 -9.46 0.74 12.41
CA MET A 98 -9.26 0.36 13.81
C MET A 98 -10.57 -0.03 14.49
N SER A 99 -11.65 0.72 14.24
CA SER A 99 -12.98 0.42 14.77
C SER A 99 -13.51 -0.93 14.26
N LEU A 100 -13.31 -1.25 12.97
CA LEU A 100 -13.66 -2.57 12.43
C LEU A 100 -12.87 -3.68 13.13
N TRP A 101 -11.56 -3.51 13.29
CA TRP A 101 -10.72 -4.52 13.95
C TRP A 101 -11.10 -4.71 15.42
N ALA A 102 -11.39 -3.61 16.13
CA ALA A 102 -11.86 -3.68 17.52
C ALA A 102 -13.17 -4.48 17.63
N SER A 103 -14.16 -4.17 16.80
CA SER A 103 -15.46 -4.87 16.78
C SER A 103 -15.29 -6.36 16.48
N LEU A 104 -14.45 -6.73 15.52
CA LEU A 104 -14.18 -8.13 15.18
C LEU A 104 -13.42 -8.85 16.31
N TYR A 105 -12.50 -8.17 16.97
CA TYR A 105 -11.75 -8.72 18.11
C TYR A 105 -12.65 -8.94 19.32
N GLU A 106 -13.49 -7.98 19.68
CA GLU A 106 -14.47 -8.07 20.76
C GLU A 106 -15.49 -9.20 20.52
N ALA A 107 -15.86 -9.42 19.26
CA ALA A 107 -16.69 -10.54 18.85
C ALA A 107 -15.94 -11.90 18.81
N GLY A 108 -14.65 -11.94 19.15
CA GLY A 108 -13.82 -13.14 19.11
C GLY A 108 -13.55 -13.70 17.71
N LYS A 109 -13.76 -12.88 16.65
CA LYS A 109 -13.66 -13.31 15.25
C LYS A 109 -12.24 -13.27 14.72
N ILE A 110 -11.39 -12.37 15.23
CA ILE A 110 -9.98 -12.21 14.82
C ILE A 110 -9.06 -12.04 16.02
N ASP A 111 -7.78 -12.39 15.85
CA ASP A 111 -6.74 -12.10 16.83
C ASP A 111 -5.84 -10.95 16.35
N ILE A 112 -6.08 -9.74 16.89
CA ILE A 112 -5.33 -8.54 16.52
C ILE A 112 -3.83 -8.66 16.83
N LYS A 113 -3.42 -9.49 17.79
CA LYS A 113 -2.01 -9.67 18.18
C LYS A 113 -1.16 -10.27 17.07
N LYS A 114 -1.79 -10.97 16.12
CA LYS A 114 -1.12 -11.58 14.96
C LYS A 114 -0.64 -10.55 13.94
N PHE A 115 -1.32 -9.41 13.83
CA PHE A 115 -1.04 -8.45 12.76
C PHE A 115 -0.81 -7.02 13.22
N LEU A 116 -1.20 -6.64 14.44
CA LEU A 116 -1.12 -5.27 14.95
C LEU A 116 -0.16 -5.18 16.14
N LYS A 117 0.77 -4.22 16.11
CA LYS A 117 1.60 -3.81 17.24
C LYS A 117 1.52 -2.30 17.39
N PHE A 118 1.32 -1.83 18.61
CA PHE A 118 1.44 -0.40 18.93
C PHE A 118 2.90 -0.04 19.06
N ILE A 119 3.34 0.93 18.27
CA ILE A 119 4.70 1.49 18.31
C ILE A 119 4.63 2.98 18.01
N PRO A 120 5.45 3.83 18.63
CA PRO A 120 5.46 5.26 18.34
C PRO A 120 5.75 5.58 16.88
N HIS A 121 5.05 6.60 16.37
CA HIS A 121 5.36 7.23 15.09
C HIS A 121 6.06 8.56 15.32
N ILE A 122 7.18 8.77 14.65
CA ILE A 122 8.04 9.93 14.82
C ILE A 122 8.29 10.57 13.45
N SER A 123 8.11 11.91 13.37
CA SER A 123 8.70 12.67 12.28
C SER A 123 10.03 13.27 12.76
N PHE A 124 11.08 13.12 11.98
CA PHE A 124 12.41 13.61 12.32
C PHE A 124 12.96 14.50 11.22
N VAL A 125 13.50 15.65 11.59
CA VAL A 125 14.11 16.62 10.67
C VAL A 125 15.39 17.22 11.24
N SER A 126 16.25 17.72 10.35
CA SER A 126 17.42 18.53 10.69
C SER A 126 17.47 19.81 9.85
N GLY A 127 18.15 20.82 10.39
CA GLY A 127 18.29 22.15 9.79
C GLY A 127 17.12 23.08 10.08
N GLN A 128 17.45 24.38 10.21
CA GLN A 128 16.55 25.40 10.74
C GLN A 128 15.22 25.52 10.00
N ASP A 129 15.22 25.46 8.67
CA ASP A 129 14.00 25.58 7.86
C ASP A 129 13.04 24.41 8.09
N ASN A 130 13.62 23.19 8.18
CA ASN A 130 12.83 21.99 8.44
C ASN A 130 12.30 21.94 9.86
N ILE A 131 13.06 22.43 10.84
CA ILE A 131 12.62 22.59 12.23
C ILE A 131 11.45 23.57 12.31
N SER A 132 11.57 24.70 11.62
CA SER A 132 10.51 25.71 11.54
C SER A 132 9.23 25.14 10.91
N PHE A 133 9.37 24.36 9.83
CA PHE A 133 8.26 23.66 9.19
C PHE A 133 7.61 22.65 10.16
N LEU A 134 8.42 21.80 10.82
CA LEU A 134 7.91 20.78 11.72
C LEU A 134 7.18 21.39 12.94
N LYS A 135 7.69 22.51 13.47
CA LYS A 135 7.05 23.26 14.57
C LYS A 135 5.70 23.84 14.14
N LYS A 136 5.62 24.44 12.94
CA LYS A 136 4.34 24.92 12.38
C LYS A 136 3.35 23.77 12.19
N ARG A 137 3.83 22.61 11.68
CA ARG A 137 3.02 21.41 11.53
C ARG A 137 2.48 20.93 12.87
N PHE A 138 3.33 20.81 13.87
CA PHE A 138 2.94 20.42 15.23
C PHE A 138 1.83 21.33 15.76
N GLN A 139 2.04 22.63 15.76
CA GLN A 139 1.06 23.62 16.23
C GLN A 139 -0.27 23.49 15.51
N LYS A 140 -0.25 23.35 14.17
CA LYS A 140 -1.48 23.26 13.38
C LYS A 140 -2.22 21.94 13.56
N MET A 141 -1.51 20.83 13.70
CA MET A 141 -2.14 19.54 13.90
C MET A 141 -2.76 19.41 15.29
N THR A 142 -2.09 19.89 16.34
CA THR A 142 -2.57 19.80 17.74
C THR A 142 -3.78 20.70 18.04
N GLU A 143 -4.17 21.59 17.13
CA GLU A 143 -5.48 22.27 17.18
C GLU A 143 -6.65 21.28 16.98
N ASN A 144 -6.38 20.05 16.51
CA ASN A 144 -7.40 19.05 16.23
C ASN A 144 -7.32 17.90 17.24
N PRO A 145 -8.47 17.42 17.74
CA PRO A 145 -8.52 16.36 18.74
C PRO A 145 -7.79 15.07 18.33
N GLU A 146 -7.78 14.77 17.02
CA GLU A 146 -7.11 13.60 16.45
C GLU A 146 -5.59 13.57 16.70
N PHE A 147 -4.97 14.73 17.01
CA PHE A 147 -3.52 14.86 17.18
C PHE A 147 -3.12 15.56 18.48
N ILE A 148 -4.04 15.71 19.43
CA ILE A 148 -3.82 16.43 20.69
C ILE A 148 -2.67 15.85 21.54
N ASP A 149 -2.41 14.55 21.39
CA ASP A 149 -1.34 13.82 22.09
C ASP A 149 0.01 13.84 21.34
N MET A 150 0.13 14.63 20.27
CA MET A 150 1.41 14.82 19.59
C MET A 150 2.38 15.59 20.46
N GLU A 151 3.59 15.09 20.58
CA GLU A 151 4.72 15.73 21.29
C GLU A 151 5.65 16.37 20.25
N PHE A 152 6.35 17.44 20.64
CA PHE A 152 7.37 18.11 19.82
C PHE A 152 8.60 18.40 20.67
N SER A 153 9.77 18.07 20.16
CA SER A 153 11.03 18.40 20.81
C SER A 153 12.12 18.86 19.85
N THR A 154 12.99 19.71 20.35
CA THR A 154 14.30 20.07 19.78
C THR A 154 15.44 19.65 20.72
N SER A 155 15.14 19.04 21.86
CA SER A 155 16.13 18.53 22.80
C SER A 155 16.78 17.26 22.24
N PHE A 156 18.10 17.26 22.17
CA PHE A 156 18.87 16.10 21.73
C PHE A 156 18.63 14.89 22.63
N ASP A 157 18.61 15.08 23.95
CA ASP A 157 18.42 14.04 24.94
C ASP A 157 17.01 13.44 24.89
N GLU A 158 16.01 14.29 24.75
CA GLU A 158 14.62 13.84 24.62
C GLU A 158 14.39 13.04 23.33
N ILE A 159 14.89 13.53 22.20
CA ILE A 159 14.82 12.81 20.92
C ILE A 159 15.61 11.49 21.01
N SER A 160 16.76 11.47 21.72
CA SER A 160 17.52 10.26 21.99
C SER A 160 16.73 9.24 22.79
N SER A 161 15.96 9.67 23.77
CA SER A 161 15.06 8.78 24.54
C SER A 161 13.95 8.15 23.69
N TRP A 162 13.44 8.88 22.70
CA TRP A 162 12.40 8.40 21.79
C TRP A 162 12.92 7.43 20.73
N ALA A 163 14.11 7.69 20.18
CA ALA A 163 14.72 6.90 19.13
C ALA A 163 16.26 6.94 19.21
N PRO A 164 16.86 6.15 20.08
CA PRO A 164 18.31 6.22 20.35
C PRO A 164 19.20 6.06 19.12
N LEU A 165 18.78 5.27 18.13
CA LEU A 165 19.59 5.02 16.93
C LEU A 165 19.74 6.24 16.02
N ILE A 166 18.81 7.21 16.06
CA ILE A 166 18.91 8.41 15.22
C ILE A 166 19.84 9.48 15.81
N THR A 167 20.15 9.39 17.10
CA THR A 167 21.05 10.31 17.79
C THR A 167 22.43 9.69 18.05
N LYS A 168 22.55 8.37 18.06
CA LYS A 168 23.82 7.68 18.28
C LYS A 168 24.84 8.08 17.20
N ASP A 169 26.02 8.51 17.65
CA ASP A 169 27.13 9.01 16.82
C ASP A 169 26.77 10.29 16.01
N ARG A 170 25.65 10.95 16.30
CA ARG A 170 25.32 12.27 15.77
C ARG A 170 25.97 13.35 16.63
N ASN A 171 26.52 14.37 15.98
CA ASN A 171 27.07 15.52 16.71
C ASN A 171 25.94 16.21 17.51
N PRO A 172 26.06 16.31 18.86
CA PRO A 172 25.04 16.94 19.70
C PRO A 172 24.72 18.41 19.33
N SER A 173 25.64 19.10 18.67
CA SER A 173 25.39 20.48 18.17
C SER A 173 24.51 20.54 16.90
N THR A 174 24.21 19.38 16.29
CA THR A 174 23.33 19.33 15.13
C THR A 174 21.94 19.81 15.51
N GLN A 175 21.44 20.82 14.80
CA GLN A 175 20.06 21.30 14.99
C GLN A 175 19.09 20.25 14.44
N ILE A 176 18.34 19.64 15.35
CA ILE A 176 17.34 18.61 15.05
C ILE A 176 16.00 18.93 15.71
N ALA A 177 14.93 18.40 15.16
CA ALA A 177 13.63 18.36 15.80
C ALA A 177 12.88 17.09 15.46
N ALA A 178 12.00 16.68 16.36
CA ALA A 178 11.10 15.56 16.13
C ALA A 178 9.69 15.86 16.66
N THR A 179 8.68 15.24 16.03
CA THR A 179 7.36 15.04 16.63
C THR A 179 7.15 13.57 16.90
N ARG A 180 6.39 13.23 17.94
CA ARG A 180 6.08 11.86 18.35
C ARG A 180 4.60 11.72 18.68
N ILE A 181 4.01 10.60 18.26
CA ILE A 181 2.72 10.11 18.75
C ILE A 181 2.91 8.69 19.23
N GLY A 182 2.62 8.43 20.52
CA GLY A 182 2.86 7.14 21.16
C GLY A 182 1.97 6.00 20.65
N ARG A 183 0.74 6.32 20.20
CA ARG A 183 -0.26 5.37 19.71
C ARG A 183 -0.14 5.01 18.21
N GLY A 184 1.02 5.17 17.64
CA GLY A 184 1.31 4.68 16.29
C GLY A 184 1.23 3.16 16.19
N THR A 185 1.25 2.62 14.98
CA THR A 185 1.08 1.16 14.77
C THR A 185 2.00 0.60 13.70
N ASP A 186 2.44 -0.65 13.90
CA ASP A 186 2.97 -1.52 12.86
C ASP A 186 1.97 -2.60 12.53
N ILE A 187 1.66 -2.78 11.24
CA ILE A 187 0.64 -3.71 10.76
C ILE A 187 1.28 -4.72 9.79
N ASN A 188 1.09 -5.99 10.07
CA ASN A 188 1.37 -7.06 9.13
C ASN A 188 0.13 -7.32 8.28
N PHE A 189 0.03 -6.64 7.12
CA PHE A 189 -1.12 -6.77 6.22
C PHE A 189 -1.27 -8.18 5.63
N GLU A 190 -0.18 -8.94 5.51
CA GLU A 190 -0.24 -10.34 5.09
C GLU A 190 -0.95 -11.19 6.15
N ALA A 191 -0.59 -11.02 7.42
CA ALA A 191 -1.23 -11.71 8.53
C ALA A 191 -2.71 -11.30 8.67
N LEU A 192 -3.02 -10.01 8.55
CA LEU A 192 -4.41 -9.51 8.54
C LEU A 192 -5.23 -10.13 7.40
N THR A 193 -4.66 -10.23 6.21
CA THR A 193 -5.31 -10.87 5.06
C THR A 193 -5.62 -12.35 5.35
N LYS A 194 -4.67 -13.06 5.96
CA LYS A 194 -4.87 -14.46 6.37
C LYS A 194 -5.97 -14.62 7.43
N GLU A 195 -6.02 -13.73 8.42
CA GLU A 195 -7.09 -13.71 9.43
C GLU A 195 -8.47 -13.50 8.77
N TYR A 196 -8.58 -12.53 7.88
CA TYR A 196 -9.83 -12.26 7.17
C TYR A 196 -10.28 -13.46 6.33
N LEU A 197 -9.38 -14.04 5.54
CA LEU A 197 -9.76 -15.17 4.68
C LEU A 197 -10.03 -16.46 5.49
N SER A 198 -9.35 -16.65 6.63
CA SER A 198 -9.69 -17.74 7.55
C SER A 198 -11.12 -17.59 8.08
N LEU A 199 -11.53 -16.38 8.48
CA LEU A 199 -12.89 -16.11 8.93
C LEU A 199 -13.91 -16.30 7.80
N VAL A 200 -13.63 -15.73 6.63
CA VAL A 200 -14.50 -15.81 5.44
C VAL A 200 -14.70 -17.26 5.00
N SER A 201 -13.67 -18.10 5.10
CA SER A 201 -13.75 -19.53 4.70
C SER A 201 -14.67 -20.39 5.57
N LEU A 202 -15.13 -19.88 6.71
CA LEU A 202 -16.13 -20.55 7.54
C LEU A 202 -17.54 -20.47 6.94
N ASN A 203 -17.77 -19.53 6.02
CA ASN A 203 -19.04 -19.42 5.33
C ASN A 203 -19.10 -20.43 4.17
N LYS A 204 -20.06 -21.36 4.22
CA LYS A 204 -20.30 -22.40 3.21
C LYS A 204 -20.58 -21.89 1.79
N ASN A 205 -20.99 -20.63 1.69
CA ASN A 205 -21.29 -19.97 0.41
C ASN A 205 -20.04 -19.32 -0.23
N VAL A 206 -18.87 -19.45 0.43
CA VAL A 206 -17.62 -18.87 -0.06
C VAL A 206 -16.67 -19.98 -0.51
N GLU A 207 -16.12 -19.78 -1.69
CA GLU A 207 -15.06 -20.63 -2.25
C GLU A 207 -13.80 -19.81 -2.48
N ILE A 208 -12.63 -20.35 -2.11
CA ILE A 208 -11.32 -19.72 -2.36
C ILE A 208 -10.48 -20.69 -3.19
N ARG A 209 -10.04 -20.26 -4.38
CA ARG A 209 -9.19 -21.04 -5.29
C ARG A 209 -7.82 -20.38 -5.42
N TYR A 210 -6.81 -21.00 -4.85
CA TYR A 210 -5.41 -20.64 -5.09
C TYR A 210 -4.91 -21.27 -6.38
N LYS A 211 -3.72 -20.82 -6.87
CA LYS A 211 -3.13 -21.25 -8.16
C LYS A 211 -4.11 -21.12 -9.32
N THR A 212 -5.00 -20.14 -9.23
CA THR A 212 -6.07 -19.90 -10.21
C THR A 212 -5.98 -18.48 -10.73
N GLU A 213 -5.64 -18.32 -12.00
CA GLU A 213 -5.46 -17.03 -12.67
C GLU A 213 -6.68 -16.68 -13.52
N LEU A 214 -7.12 -15.41 -13.45
CA LEU A 214 -8.04 -14.86 -14.43
C LEU A 214 -7.30 -14.68 -15.77
N VAL A 215 -7.74 -15.40 -16.78
CA VAL A 215 -7.18 -15.32 -18.15
C VAL A 215 -7.88 -14.24 -18.95
N ASP A 216 -9.21 -14.27 -18.97
CA ASP A 216 -10.02 -13.30 -19.68
C ASP A 216 -11.37 -13.07 -18.97
N LEU A 217 -12.02 -11.93 -19.27
CA LEU A 217 -13.36 -11.66 -18.79
C LEU A 217 -14.15 -10.97 -19.89
N LYS A 218 -15.41 -11.39 -20.02
CA LYS A 218 -16.32 -10.89 -21.05
C LYS A 218 -17.70 -10.63 -20.44
N LYS A 219 -18.24 -9.47 -20.69
CA LYS A 219 -19.63 -9.17 -20.38
C LYS A 219 -20.55 -9.87 -21.38
N ILE A 220 -21.43 -10.72 -20.91
CA ILE A 220 -22.34 -11.51 -21.74
C ILE A 220 -23.78 -10.98 -21.71
N ASP A 221 -24.15 -10.25 -20.65
CA ASP A 221 -25.44 -9.56 -20.54
C ASP A 221 -25.30 -8.33 -19.64
N LYS A 222 -26.38 -7.54 -19.43
CA LYS A 222 -26.40 -6.29 -18.65
C LYS A 222 -25.73 -6.40 -17.27
N LYS A 223 -25.92 -7.53 -16.57
CA LYS A 223 -25.36 -7.79 -15.26
C LYS A 223 -24.75 -9.20 -15.16
N GLN A 224 -24.17 -9.69 -16.24
CA GLN A 224 -23.57 -11.03 -16.22
C GLN A 224 -22.25 -11.04 -16.97
N TRP A 225 -21.27 -11.64 -16.32
CA TRP A 225 -19.91 -11.82 -16.82
C TRP A 225 -19.59 -13.30 -16.99
N GLU A 226 -18.85 -13.59 -18.02
CA GLU A 226 -18.15 -14.86 -18.20
C GLU A 226 -16.66 -14.63 -18.01
N LEU A 227 -16.07 -15.42 -17.11
CA LEU A 227 -14.66 -15.36 -16.77
C LEU A 227 -13.97 -16.65 -17.21
N GLU A 228 -12.95 -16.55 -18.05
CA GLU A 228 -12.04 -17.65 -18.32
C GLU A 228 -10.97 -17.66 -17.23
N ILE A 229 -10.90 -18.73 -16.47
CA ILE A 229 -9.89 -18.94 -15.43
C ILE A 229 -8.99 -20.13 -15.79
N SER A 230 -7.75 -20.08 -15.34
CA SER A 230 -6.79 -21.17 -15.53
C SER A 230 -6.26 -21.63 -14.17
N SER A 231 -6.39 -22.93 -13.90
CA SER A 231 -5.82 -23.57 -12.72
C SER A 231 -4.92 -24.71 -13.18
N GLU A 232 -3.64 -24.68 -12.80
CA GLU A 232 -2.63 -25.69 -13.18
C GLU A 232 -2.60 -25.99 -14.71
N GLY A 233 -2.81 -24.93 -15.53
CA GLY A 233 -2.81 -25.04 -16.99
C GLY A 233 -4.14 -25.46 -17.61
N ARG A 234 -5.13 -25.86 -16.82
CA ARG A 234 -6.48 -26.18 -17.31
C ARG A 234 -7.35 -24.94 -17.30
N LYS A 235 -7.94 -24.64 -18.45
CA LYS A 235 -8.87 -23.53 -18.61
C LYS A 235 -10.31 -23.99 -18.37
N THR A 236 -11.05 -23.20 -17.62
CA THR A 236 -12.48 -23.39 -17.37
C THR A 236 -13.19 -22.04 -17.44
N SER A 237 -14.50 -22.05 -17.73
CA SER A 237 -15.33 -20.87 -17.71
C SER A 237 -16.27 -20.88 -16.53
N ILE A 238 -16.41 -19.72 -15.88
CA ILE A 238 -17.38 -19.48 -14.80
C ILE A 238 -18.22 -18.26 -15.13
N ARG A 239 -19.42 -18.17 -14.56
CA ARG A 239 -20.33 -17.03 -14.71
C ARG A 239 -20.57 -16.34 -13.39
N THR A 240 -20.75 -15.02 -13.45
CA THR A 240 -21.00 -14.23 -12.23
C THR A 240 -21.80 -12.98 -12.53
N GLY A 241 -22.56 -12.52 -11.53
CA GLY A 241 -23.27 -11.25 -11.58
C GLY A 241 -22.41 -10.03 -11.30
N TYR A 242 -21.34 -10.20 -10.52
CA TYR A 242 -20.45 -9.12 -10.11
C TYR A 242 -18.98 -9.56 -10.13
N VAL A 243 -18.09 -8.67 -10.57
CA VAL A 243 -16.65 -8.89 -10.58
C VAL A 243 -15.95 -7.79 -9.79
N PHE A 244 -15.08 -8.15 -8.85
CA PHE A 244 -14.15 -7.24 -8.22
C PHE A 244 -12.71 -7.54 -8.66
N LEU A 245 -12.05 -6.56 -9.24
CA LEU A 245 -10.68 -6.69 -9.73
C LEU A 245 -9.68 -6.17 -8.67
N GLY A 246 -9.35 -7.00 -7.69
CA GLY A 246 -8.39 -6.71 -6.61
C GLY A 246 -6.98 -7.25 -6.86
N ALA A 247 -6.55 -7.34 -8.12
CA ALA A 247 -5.30 -7.99 -8.55
C ALA A 247 -4.05 -7.09 -8.45
N GLY A 248 -4.04 -6.09 -7.56
CA GLY A 248 -2.92 -5.15 -7.40
C GLY A 248 -2.57 -4.46 -8.72
N GLY A 249 -1.30 -4.38 -9.08
CA GLY A 249 -0.87 -3.75 -10.33
C GLY A 249 -1.46 -4.36 -11.60
N LYS A 250 -1.82 -5.65 -11.58
CA LYS A 250 -2.46 -6.34 -12.71
C LYS A 250 -3.92 -5.92 -12.94
N THR A 251 -4.54 -5.25 -11.99
CA THR A 251 -5.91 -4.73 -12.13
C THR A 251 -6.08 -3.90 -13.40
N ILE A 252 -5.08 -3.09 -13.78
CA ILE A 252 -5.13 -2.28 -15.01
C ILE A 252 -5.31 -3.16 -16.25
N ASN A 253 -4.59 -4.28 -16.35
CA ASN A 253 -4.70 -5.18 -17.50
C ASN A 253 -6.10 -5.83 -17.58
N TYR A 254 -6.65 -6.27 -16.47
CA TYR A 254 -8.00 -6.85 -16.42
C TYR A 254 -9.08 -5.79 -16.65
N LEU A 255 -8.90 -4.60 -16.10
CA LEU A 255 -9.80 -3.46 -16.36
C LEU A 255 -9.84 -3.12 -17.86
N GLN A 256 -8.71 -3.14 -18.55
CA GLN A 256 -8.65 -2.95 -20.01
C GLN A 256 -9.33 -4.10 -20.76
N LYS A 257 -9.21 -5.35 -20.29
CA LYS A 257 -9.89 -6.52 -20.87
C LYS A 257 -11.41 -6.47 -20.70
N SER A 258 -11.91 -5.90 -19.60
CA SER A 258 -13.34 -5.78 -19.32
C SER A 258 -14.11 -4.97 -20.37
N LYS A 259 -13.40 -4.08 -21.09
CA LYS A 259 -13.96 -3.20 -22.13
C LYS A 259 -15.07 -2.26 -21.65
N ILE A 260 -15.24 -2.08 -20.33
CA ILE A 260 -16.20 -1.09 -19.82
C ILE A 260 -15.79 0.32 -20.27
N PRO A 261 -16.73 1.22 -20.53
CA PRO A 261 -16.40 2.59 -20.97
C PRO A 261 -15.50 3.34 -19.98
N GLU A 262 -15.72 3.12 -18.70
CA GLU A 262 -14.99 3.75 -17.58
C GLU A 262 -13.54 3.32 -17.51
N ALA A 263 -13.20 2.15 -18.08
CA ALA A 263 -11.82 1.66 -18.16
C ALA A 263 -10.96 2.37 -19.21
N LYS A 264 -11.60 3.12 -20.09
CA LYS A 264 -10.89 3.84 -21.16
C LYS A 264 -9.98 4.89 -20.55
N SER A 265 -8.78 5.02 -21.12
CA SER A 265 -7.82 6.07 -20.74
C SER A 265 -7.00 5.81 -19.48
N TYR A 266 -7.13 4.67 -18.84
CA TYR A 266 -6.24 4.28 -17.75
C TYR A 266 -4.95 3.64 -18.26
N GLY A 267 -3.84 4.03 -17.66
CA GLY A 267 -2.52 3.43 -17.85
C GLY A 267 -1.84 3.22 -16.51
N GLY A 268 -0.71 2.53 -16.52
CA GLY A 268 0.06 2.26 -15.32
C GLY A 268 1.51 2.72 -15.46
N PHE A 269 2.03 3.34 -14.41
CA PHE A 269 3.44 3.67 -14.25
C PHE A 269 4.02 2.83 -13.11
N PRO A 270 4.73 1.72 -13.41
CA PRO A 270 5.21 0.81 -12.38
C PRO A 270 6.47 1.33 -11.70
N VAL A 271 6.50 1.18 -10.38
CA VAL A 271 7.61 1.55 -9.52
C VAL A 271 7.97 0.35 -8.65
N SER A 272 9.25 -0.01 -8.62
CA SER A 272 9.78 -1.01 -7.70
C SER A 272 10.24 -0.38 -6.40
N GLY A 273 10.48 -1.20 -5.38
CA GLY A 273 11.06 -0.77 -4.12
C GLY A 273 12.13 -1.74 -3.64
N LYS A 274 13.05 -1.23 -2.83
CA LYS A 274 14.03 -2.03 -2.07
C LYS A 274 14.10 -1.54 -0.65
N TRP A 275 14.33 -2.46 0.28
CA TRP A 275 14.60 -2.20 1.68
C TRP A 275 16.04 -2.57 2.03
N LEU A 276 16.67 -1.76 2.88
CA LEU A 276 17.72 -2.24 3.77
C LEU A 276 17.05 -2.87 4.98
N ILE A 277 17.43 -4.09 5.34
CA ILE A 277 16.88 -4.84 6.47
C ILE A 277 18.01 -5.16 7.45
N CYS A 278 17.74 -4.98 8.73
CA CYS A 278 18.63 -5.38 9.83
C CYS A 278 17.89 -6.29 10.81
N GLU A 279 18.53 -7.43 11.16
CA GLU A 279 18.03 -8.41 12.11
C GLU A 279 18.90 -8.49 13.38
N LYS A 280 19.93 -7.64 13.47
CA LYS A 280 20.89 -7.63 14.60
C LYS A 280 20.20 -7.20 15.88
N LYS A 281 20.16 -8.08 16.88
CA LYS A 281 19.46 -7.86 18.16
C LYS A 281 19.85 -6.55 18.83
N ASP A 282 21.14 -6.26 18.91
CA ASP A 282 21.66 -5.03 19.54
C ASP A 282 21.07 -3.74 18.93
N LEU A 283 20.65 -3.77 17.66
CA LEU A 283 20.03 -2.65 16.99
C LEU A 283 18.49 -2.72 17.08
N THR A 284 17.91 -3.90 16.84
CA THR A 284 16.45 -4.06 16.86
C THR A 284 15.86 -3.81 18.24
N GLU A 285 16.57 -4.17 19.33
CA GLU A 285 16.10 -3.92 20.69
C GLU A 285 16.14 -2.44 21.08
N LYS A 286 17.08 -1.67 20.52
CA LYS A 286 17.24 -0.24 20.79
C LYS A 286 16.32 0.66 19.99
N HIS A 287 15.60 0.13 19.00
CA HIS A 287 14.68 0.91 18.19
C HIS A 287 13.27 0.34 18.31
N ASN A 288 12.32 1.18 18.70
CA ASN A 288 10.93 0.78 18.89
C ASN A 288 9.97 1.86 18.39
N SER A 289 10.19 2.30 17.15
CA SER A 289 9.39 3.36 16.52
C SER A 289 9.43 3.24 15.01
N LYS A 290 8.55 4.01 14.35
CA LYS A 290 8.67 4.33 12.92
C LYS A 290 9.10 5.78 12.81
N VAL A 291 10.30 6.01 12.25
CA VAL A 291 10.89 7.35 12.12
C VAL A 291 10.90 7.77 10.66
N TYR A 292 10.11 8.77 10.34
CA TYR A 292 9.96 9.33 9.00
C TYR A 292 10.75 10.62 8.85
N GLY A 293 11.56 10.70 7.80
CA GLY A 293 12.25 11.92 7.39
C GLY A 293 11.36 12.84 6.56
N LYS A 294 11.94 13.93 6.10
CA LYS A 294 11.36 14.80 5.08
C LYS A 294 12.01 14.46 3.72
N ALA A 295 11.22 14.43 2.68
CA ALA A 295 11.75 14.30 1.33
C ALA A 295 12.67 15.49 0.99
N ASP A 296 13.76 15.22 0.29
CA ASP A 296 14.59 16.28 -0.28
C ASP A 296 13.78 17.09 -1.30
N ILE A 297 14.10 18.36 -1.45
CA ILE A 297 13.45 19.25 -2.44
C ILE A 297 13.60 18.61 -3.83
N GLY A 298 12.47 18.43 -4.53
CA GLY A 298 12.43 17.82 -5.86
C GLY A 298 12.35 16.29 -5.87
N SER A 299 12.43 15.62 -4.72
CA SER A 299 12.23 14.17 -4.64
C SER A 299 10.74 13.79 -4.72
N PRO A 300 10.42 12.67 -5.38
CA PRO A 300 9.02 12.20 -5.42
C PRO A 300 8.48 11.91 -4.02
N PRO A 301 7.20 12.21 -3.74
CA PRO A 301 6.61 11.99 -2.42
C PRO A 301 6.73 10.56 -1.88
N MET A 302 6.86 9.57 -2.76
CA MET A 302 6.97 8.16 -2.42
C MET A 302 8.39 7.70 -2.04
N SER A 303 9.38 8.59 -2.10
CA SER A 303 10.79 8.28 -1.83
C SER A 303 11.27 8.82 -0.50
N VAL A 304 10.36 9.16 0.41
CA VAL A 304 10.74 9.58 1.77
C VAL A 304 11.34 8.38 2.50
N PRO A 305 12.64 8.43 2.82
CA PRO A 305 13.25 7.35 3.59
C PRO A 305 12.74 7.38 5.04
N HIS A 306 12.47 6.20 5.58
CA HIS A 306 12.10 6.03 6.97
C HIS A 306 12.77 4.81 7.58
N LEU A 307 13.02 4.87 8.88
CA LEU A 307 13.58 3.78 9.66
C LEU A 307 12.49 3.18 10.54
N ASP A 308 12.07 1.99 10.20
CA ASP A 308 10.91 1.34 10.80
C ASP A 308 11.28 0.14 11.63
N THR A 309 10.75 0.05 12.85
CA THR A 309 10.54 -1.24 13.50
C THR A 309 9.40 -1.98 12.79
N ARG A 310 9.65 -3.25 12.47
CA ARG A 310 8.65 -4.16 11.91
C ARG A 310 8.60 -5.44 12.73
N TRP A 311 7.38 -5.99 12.85
CA TRP A 311 7.14 -7.30 13.41
C TRP A 311 6.61 -8.24 12.32
N ILE A 312 7.45 -9.19 11.89
CA ILE A 312 7.12 -10.16 10.84
C ILE A 312 7.43 -11.55 11.39
N ASP A 313 6.45 -12.44 11.38
CA ASP A 313 6.55 -13.81 11.87
C ASP A 313 7.15 -13.89 13.31
N ASN A 314 6.67 -13.01 14.20
CA ASN A 314 7.12 -12.83 15.57
C ASN A 314 8.59 -12.39 15.74
N LYS A 315 9.25 -11.99 14.65
CA LYS A 315 10.60 -11.41 14.68
C LYS A 315 10.53 -9.89 14.58
N LYS A 316 11.31 -9.22 15.41
CA LYS A 316 11.52 -7.78 15.35
C LYS A 316 12.67 -7.48 14.40
N LEU A 317 12.42 -6.62 13.42
CA LEU A 317 13.34 -6.23 12.37
C LEU A 317 13.39 -4.71 12.27
N LEU A 318 14.48 -4.18 11.70
CA LEU A 318 14.52 -2.80 11.22
C LEU A 318 14.50 -2.79 9.71
N LEU A 319 13.67 -1.94 9.14
CA LEU A 319 13.62 -1.66 7.71
C LEU A 319 13.97 -0.19 7.46
N TYR A 320 14.84 0.06 6.49
CA TYR A 320 15.11 1.42 6.03
C TYR A 320 14.88 1.56 4.53
N GLY A 321 14.19 2.61 4.14
CA GLY A 321 13.76 2.91 2.78
C GLY A 321 12.31 3.44 2.74
N PRO A 322 11.49 3.10 1.73
CA PRO A 322 11.85 2.32 0.54
C PRO A 322 12.74 3.10 -0.43
N PHE A 323 13.65 2.40 -1.09
CA PHE A 323 14.37 2.94 -2.22
C PHE A 323 13.57 2.64 -3.48
N ALA A 324 12.87 3.65 -3.98
CA ALA A 324 12.09 3.52 -5.20
C ALA A 324 13.01 3.31 -6.41
N GLY A 325 12.59 2.48 -7.36
CA GLY A 325 13.36 2.17 -8.56
C GLY A 325 12.46 1.98 -9.79
N PHE A 326 13.05 2.09 -10.97
CA PHE A 326 12.35 1.83 -12.22
C PHE A 326 12.10 0.33 -12.41
N THR A 327 10.96 -0.02 -12.97
CA THR A 327 10.60 -1.37 -13.41
C THR A 327 9.58 -1.31 -14.53
N THR A 328 9.44 -2.38 -15.30
CA THR A 328 8.34 -2.56 -16.26
C THR A 328 7.33 -3.62 -15.81
N LYS A 329 7.60 -4.30 -14.69
CA LYS A 329 6.72 -5.31 -14.11
C LYS A 329 5.63 -4.64 -13.27
N PHE A 330 4.43 -5.13 -13.32
CA PHE A 330 3.30 -4.63 -12.52
C PHE A 330 3.18 -5.31 -11.15
N LEU A 331 3.68 -6.52 -11.02
CA LEU A 331 3.80 -7.26 -9.77
C LEU A 331 5.21 -7.89 -9.68
N LYS A 332 5.64 -8.21 -8.49
CA LYS A 332 6.98 -8.79 -8.23
C LYS A 332 7.19 -10.10 -9.00
N GLN A 333 6.16 -10.92 -9.10
CA GLN A 333 6.18 -12.21 -9.79
C GLN A 333 5.53 -12.16 -11.19
N SER A 334 5.45 -10.98 -11.82
CA SER A 334 4.87 -10.81 -13.14
C SER A 334 5.91 -10.58 -14.24
N SER A 335 5.47 -10.32 -15.46
CA SER A 335 6.32 -10.19 -16.65
C SER A 335 6.90 -8.78 -16.80
N TYR A 336 8.11 -8.69 -17.33
CA TYR A 336 8.70 -7.42 -17.80
C TYR A 336 7.92 -6.81 -18.99
N PHE A 337 7.05 -7.57 -19.65
CA PHE A 337 6.17 -7.07 -20.71
C PHE A 337 4.88 -6.41 -20.18
N ASP A 338 4.64 -6.36 -18.88
CA ASP A 338 3.38 -5.84 -18.33
C ASP A 338 3.12 -4.39 -18.73
N LEU A 339 4.12 -3.51 -18.60
CA LEU A 339 4.00 -2.11 -19.02
C LEU A 339 3.63 -2.02 -20.50
N PHE A 340 4.38 -2.71 -21.37
CA PHE A 340 4.15 -2.66 -22.82
C PHE A 340 2.79 -3.22 -23.21
N SER A 341 2.36 -4.31 -22.58
CA SER A 341 1.03 -4.91 -22.81
C SER A 341 -0.12 -4.02 -22.35
N SER A 342 0.12 -3.08 -21.44
CA SER A 342 -0.87 -2.11 -20.95
C SER A 342 -1.03 -0.90 -21.87
N ILE A 343 -0.12 -0.69 -22.82
CA ILE A 343 -0.20 0.41 -23.79
C ILE A 343 -1.28 0.08 -24.82
N LYS A 344 -2.26 0.96 -24.95
CA LYS A 344 -3.39 0.85 -25.89
C LYS A 344 -3.55 2.13 -26.69
N LYS A 345 -4.25 2.07 -27.82
CA LYS A 345 -4.53 3.25 -28.67
C LYS A 345 -5.20 4.40 -27.91
N ASN A 346 -5.99 4.11 -26.89
CA ASN A 346 -6.71 5.11 -26.09
C ASN A 346 -5.93 5.70 -24.93
N ASN A 347 -4.78 5.14 -24.55
CA ASN A 347 -3.97 5.64 -23.43
C ASN A 347 -2.54 6.02 -23.80
N ILE A 348 -2.04 5.65 -24.99
CA ILE A 348 -0.64 5.87 -25.40
C ILE A 348 -0.22 7.35 -25.29
N PHE A 349 -1.06 8.27 -25.75
CA PHE A 349 -0.73 9.70 -25.66
C PHE A 349 -0.67 10.21 -24.23
N SER A 350 -1.58 9.75 -23.36
CA SER A 350 -1.55 10.09 -21.94
C SER A 350 -0.33 9.50 -21.23
N MET A 351 0.08 8.28 -21.61
CA MET A 351 1.27 7.65 -21.04
C MET A 351 2.56 8.35 -21.49
N LEU A 352 2.65 8.75 -22.75
CA LEU A 352 3.78 9.53 -23.29
C LEU A 352 3.86 10.91 -22.62
N ASP A 353 2.73 11.61 -22.52
CA ASP A 353 2.66 12.93 -21.87
C ASP A 353 3.10 12.88 -20.41
N VAL A 354 2.65 11.87 -19.65
CA VAL A 354 3.13 11.64 -18.28
C VAL A 354 4.63 11.33 -18.25
N GLY A 355 5.13 10.53 -19.20
CA GLY A 355 6.56 10.24 -19.32
C GLY A 355 7.39 11.51 -19.53
N PHE A 356 6.99 12.38 -20.46
CA PHE A 356 7.67 13.64 -20.72
C PHE A 356 7.57 14.63 -19.56
N LYS A 357 6.39 14.80 -18.97
CA LYS A 357 6.18 15.72 -17.82
C LYS A 357 6.90 15.27 -16.54
N ASN A 358 7.20 13.99 -16.42
CA ASN A 358 7.85 13.42 -15.24
C ASN A 358 9.23 12.82 -15.56
N ASN A 359 9.95 13.41 -16.52
CA ASN A 359 11.27 12.93 -16.92
C ASN A 359 12.26 12.91 -15.74
N ASP A 360 12.22 13.91 -14.87
CA ASP A 360 13.06 13.98 -13.68
C ASP A 360 12.76 12.82 -12.71
N LEU A 361 11.49 12.47 -12.54
CA LEU A 361 11.09 11.28 -11.78
C LEU A 361 11.65 9.99 -12.39
N ILE A 362 11.56 9.84 -13.72
CA ILE A 362 12.08 8.66 -14.42
C ILE A 362 13.59 8.55 -14.23
N ASN A 363 14.34 9.64 -14.44
CA ASN A 363 15.78 9.70 -14.26
C ASN A 363 16.15 9.39 -12.80
N TYR A 364 15.42 9.94 -11.84
CA TYR A 364 15.59 9.61 -10.42
C TYR A 364 15.40 8.11 -10.17
N LEU A 365 14.32 7.49 -10.64
CA LEU A 365 14.05 6.06 -10.45
C LEU A 365 15.12 5.17 -11.10
N ILE A 366 15.62 5.54 -12.28
CA ILE A 366 16.71 4.83 -12.94
C ILE A 366 17.99 4.95 -12.11
N SER A 367 18.35 6.17 -11.65
CA SER A 367 19.53 6.40 -10.82
C SER A 367 19.46 5.60 -9.51
N GLN A 368 18.29 5.56 -8.87
CA GLN A 368 18.09 4.78 -7.65
C GLN A 368 18.18 3.26 -7.91
N SER A 369 17.78 2.78 -9.09
CA SER A 369 17.92 1.37 -9.46
C SER A 369 19.39 0.95 -9.57
N LEU A 370 20.27 1.85 -9.99
CA LEU A 370 21.70 1.62 -10.19
C LEU A 370 22.53 1.71 -8.89
N LYS A 371 21.99 2.30 -7.82
CA LYS A 371 22.70 2.41 -6.53
C LYS A 371 22.98 1.03 -5.94
N ASN A 372 24.20 0.83 -5.49
CA ASN A 372 24.65 -0.37 -4.80
C ASN A 372 24.26 -0.36 -3.31
N HIS A 373 24.62 -1.43 -2.58
CA HIS A 373 24.36 -1.59 -1.15
C HIS A 373 24.99 -0.45 -0.34
N ASN A 374 26.26 -0.18 -0.52
CA ASN A 374 27.00 0.83 0.26
C ASN A 374 26.41 2.23 0.09
N SER A 375 26.07 2.64 -1.14
CA SER A 375 25.40 3.93 -1.39
C SER A 375 24.08 4.09 -0.66
N ARG A 376 23.35 2.96 -0.44
CA ARG A 376 22.09 2.98 0.32
C ARG A 376 22.34 3.08 1.80
N VAL A 377 23.39 2.43 2.31
CA VAL A 377 23.78 2.58 3.72
C VAL A 377 24.30 3.98 4.01
N GLU A 378 25.03 4.61 3.07
CA GLU A 378 25.40 6.03 3.21
C GLU A 378 24.17 6.94 3.30
N ASN A 379 23.11 6.64 2.55
CA ASN A 379 21.85 7.36 2.71
C ASN A 379 21.19 7.11 4.09
N LEU A 380 21.25 5.87 4.61
CA LEU A 380 20.80 5.55 5.96
C LEU A 380 21.54 6.35 7.03
N LYS A 381 22.83 6.64 6.85
CA LYS A 381 23.61 7.43 7.84
C LYS A 381 23.07 8.84 8.06
N ASN A 382 22.33 9.41 7.11
CA ASN A 382 21.64 10.67 7.33
C ASN A 382 20.62 10.57 8.48
N MET A 383 19.96 9.42 8.62
CA MET A 383 19.01 9.16 9.70
C MET A 383 19.66 8.47 10.90
N MET A 384 20.52 7.47 10.67
CA MET A 384 21.22 6.68 11.67
C MET A 384 22.74 6.77 11.42
N PRO A 385 23.44 7.76 11.96
CA PRO A 385 24.88 7.96 11.71
C PRO A 385 25.76 6.77 12.03
N SER A 386 25.39 5.98 13.06
CA SER A 386 26.08 4.76 13.48
C SER A 386 25.87 3.54 12.58
N ALA A 387 25.21 3.68 11.43
CA ALA A 387 24.92 2.55 10.55
C ALA A 387 26.20 1.93 9.97
N ASN A 388 26.32 0.61 10.13
CA ASN A 388 27.44 -0.18 9.58
C ASN A 388 26.91 -1.05 8.42
N PRO A 389 27.53 -1.00 7.22
CA PRO A 389 27.09 -1.79 6.07
C PRO A 389 26.93 -3.28 6.32
N SER A 390 27.75 -3.88 7.17
CA SER A 390 27.71 -5.31 7.50
C SER A 390 26.45 -5.73 8.28
N ASP A 391 25.73 -4.81 8.90
CA ASP A 391 24.55 -5.08 9.72
C ASP A 391 23.24 -5.10 8.89
N TRP A 392 23.34 -4.72 7.61
CA TRP A 392 22.19 -4.53 6.73
C TRP A 392 22.28 -5.36 5.46
N TYR A 393 21.17 -5.84 4.95
CA TYR A 393 21.09 -6.49 3.66
C TYR A 393 19.94 -5.94 2.82
N LEU A 394 20.05 -6.05 1.49
CA LEU A 394 19.01 -5.58 0.56
C LEU A 394 17.96 -6.66 0.34
N LYS A 395 16.68 -6.25 0.38
CA LYS A 395 15.54 -7.07 -0.02
C LYS A 395 14.63 -6.29 -0.96
N ASN A 396 14.15 -6.96 -2.01
CA ASN A 396 13.15 -6.37 -2.89
C ASN A 396 11.82 -6.23 -2.15
N ALA A 397 11.27 -5.04 -2.16
CA ALA A 397 9.92 -4.73 -1.70
C ALA A 397 8.86 -5.16 -2.75
N GLY A 398 7.61 -4.89 -2.46
CA GLY A 398 6.53 -5.00 -3.43
C GLY A 398 6.67 -4.00 -4.57
N GLN A 399 5.87 -4.19 -5.61
CA GLN A 399 5.78 -3.24 -6.70
C GLN A 399 4.48 -2.45 -6.59
N ARG A 400 4.56 -1.20 -7.04
CA ARG A 400 3.43 -0.30 -7.08
C ARG A 400 3.23 0.20 -8.50
N VAL A 401 2.00 0.14 -8.99
CA VAL A 401 1.62 0.74 -10.26
C VAL A 401 0.89 2.03 -9.95
N GLN A 402 1.52 3.16 -10.27
CA GLN A 402 0.87 4.46 -10.20
C GLN A 402 -0.10 4.60 -11.37
N ILE A 403 -1.27 5.12 -11.09
CA ILE A 403 -2.33 5.23 -12.08
C ILE A 403 -2.07 6.45 -12.97
N ILE A 404 -2.07 6.23 -14.27
CA ILE A 404 -2.12 7.29 -15.27
C ILE A 404 -3.57 7.41 -15.75
N LYS A 405 -4.12 8.62 -15.70
CA LYS A 405 -5.47 8.94 -16.18
C LYS A 405 -5.40 10.06 -17.21
N LYS A 406 -6.17 9.91 -18.28
CA LYS A 406 -6.35 10.98 -19.25
C LYS A 406 -7.16 12.13 -18.63
N THR A 407 -6.70 13.35 -18.86
CA THR A 407 -7.36 14.60 -18.49
C THR A 407 -7.48 15.49 -19.73
N GLU A 408 -8.23 16.60 -19.65
CA GLU A 408 -8.33 17.58 -20.72
C GLU A 408 -6.96 18.14 -21.16
N GLY A 409 -6.03 18.27 -20.22
CA GLY A 409 -4.64 18.74 -20.47
C GLY A 409 -3.62 17.64 -20.80
N GLY A 410 -4.06 16.40 -21.15
CA GLY A 410 -3.17 15.29 -21.46
C GLY A 410 -3.25 14.16 -20.44
N GLY A 411 -2.08 13.61 -20.03
CA GLY A 411 -1.98 12.59 -18.99
C GLY A 411 -1.73 13.19 -17.61
N SER A 412 -2.29 12.58 -16.57
CA SER A 412 -2.03 12.92 -15.16
C SER A 412 -1.66 11.68 -14.37
N LEU A 413 -0.59 11.78 -13.57
CA LEU A 413 -0.19 10.75 -12.63
C LEU A 413 -1.01 10.90 -11.34
N LYS A 414 -1.75 9.87 -10.96
CA LYS A 414 -2.57 9.85 -9.75
C LYS A 414 -1.83 9.14 -8.62
N PHE A 415 -1.79 9.78 -7.46
CA PHE A 415 -1.23 9.20 -6.25
C PHE A 415 -2.36 8.76 -5.33
N GLY A 416 -2.37 7.49 -4.95
CA GLY A 416 -3.40 6.90 -4.11
C GLY A 416 -4.13 5.73 -4.79
N THR A 417 -5.21 5.28 -4.15
CA THR A 417 -6.09 4.24 -4.68
C THR A 417 -7.25 4.89 -5.42
N GLU A 418 -7.58 4.37 -6.59
CA GLU A 418 -8.76 4.78 -7.35
C GLU A 418 -9.68 3.56 -7.52
N ILE A 419 -10.96 3.75 -7.27
CA ILE A 419 -12.00 2.74 -7.51
C ILE A 419 -12.70 3.11 -8.80
N VAL A 420 -12.74 2.17 -9.74
CA VAL A 420 -13.42 2.32 -11.03
C VAL A 420 -14.62 1.38 -11.05
N ASN A 421 -15.81 1.93 -11.14
CA ASN A 421 -17.04 1.16 -11.21
C ASN A 421 -17.62 1.23 -12.62
N SER A 422 -18.14 0.12 -13.13
CA SER A 422 -18.99 0.15 -14.32
C SER A 422 -20.30 0.88 -14.02
N SER A 423 -20.85 1.58 -15.02
CA SER A 423 -22.08 2.36 -14.86
C SER A 423 -23.30 1.53 -14.44
N ASP A 424 -23.29 0.22 -14.70
CA ASP A 424 -24.33 -0.71 -14.28
C ASP A 424 -24.05 -1.40 -12.95
N GLY A 425 -22.95 -1.09 -12.29
CA GLY A 425 -22.56 -1.62 -10.98
C GLY A 425 -22.21 -3.11 -10.96
N SER A 426 -21.83 -3.70 -12.10
CA SER A 426 -21.47 -5.13 -12.18
C SER A 426 -19.96 -5.40 -12.14
N LEU A 427 -19.11 -4.36 -12.16
CA LEU A 427 -17.66 -4.42 -11.99
C LEU A 427 -17.16 -3.21 -11.23
#